data_d16ca91acdb765b6d5dca4139cf962a3
#
_entry.id   d16ca91acdb765b6d5dca4139cf962a3
#
_cell.length_a   1.000
_cell.length_b   1.000
_cell.length_c   1.000
_cell.angle_alpha   90.00
_cell.angle_beta   90.00
_cell.angle_gamma   90.00
#
_symmetry.space_group_name_H-M   'P 1'
#
loop_
_entity.id
_entity.type
_entity.pdbx_description
1 polymer ?
#
loop_
_entity_poly.entity_id
_entity_poly.type
_entity_poly.pdbx_seq_one_letter_code
_entity_poly.pdbx_strand_id
1 'polypeptide(L)'
;KENIIHLMDNHHFEVVRHDITFPYSAEVDEIYNLACPASPIHYQYDAIQTIKTSVMGAINMLGLARRLNAKILQASTSEVYGDPEVHPQPESYWGNVNPIGIRSCYDEGKR
;
A
#
# COMPACT_ATOMS: atom_id res chain seq x y z
N LYS A 1 -9.96 4.64 15.31
CA LYS A 1 -10.85 3.75 16.09
C LYS A 1 -12.33 4.01 15.82
N GLU A 2 -12.74 5.27 15.66
CA GLU A 2 -14.16 5.64 15.47
C GLU A 2 -14.81 4.91 14.27
N ASN A 3 -14.10 4.81 13.15
CA ASN A 3 -14.61 4.21 11.92
C ASN A 3 -14.94 2.70 12.04
N ILE A 4 -14.40 2.02 13.03
CA ILE A 4 -14.58 0.57 13.22
C ILE A 4 -15.22 0.21 14.55
N ILE A 5 -15.63 1.21 15.35
CA ILE A 5 -16.16 0.97 16.71
C ILE A 5 -17.41 0.10 16.67
N HIS A 6 -18.24 0.28 15.64
CA HIS A 6 -19.46 -0.47 15.43
C HIS A 6 -19.25 -1.97 15.09
N LEU A 7 -18.01 -2.35 14.77
CA LEU A 7 -17.63 -3.72 14.44
C LEU A 7 -16.98 -4.45 15.62
N MET A 8 -16.62 -3.74 16.70
CA MET A 8 -15.78 -4.29 17.76
C MET A 8 -16.44 -5.46 18.50
N ASP A 9 -17.79 -5.47 18.58
CA ASP A 9 -18.55 -6.54 19.24
C ASP A 9 -18.98 -7.65 18.26
N ASN A 10 -18.57 -7.54 16.99
CA ASN A 10 -18.91 -8.55 15.99
C ASN A 10 -17.89 -9.71 16.05
N HIS A 11 -18.35 -10.94 16.32
CA HIS A 11 -17.50 -12.12 16.43
C HIS A 11 -16.79 -12.54 15.11
N HIS A 12 -17.19 -11.97 13.98
CA HIS A 12 -16.51 -12.12 12.69
C HIS A 12 -15.47 -11.03 12.42
N PHE A 13 -15.25 -10.11 13.37
CA PHE A 13 -14.32 -9.01 13.21
C PHE A 13 -13.23 -9.04 14.27
N GLU A 14 -11.98 -9.03 13.83
CA GLU A 14 -10.81 -8.96 14.69
C GLU A 14 -9.91 -7.78 14.30
N VAL A 15 -9.42 -7.05 15.30
CA VAL A 15 -8.44 -5.97 15.11
C VAL A 15 -7.09 -6.42 15.60
N VAL A 16 -6.15 -6.56 14.68
CA VAL A 16 -4.74 -6.85 15.00
C VAL A 16 -3.90 -5.59 14.83
N ARG A 17 -3.13 -5.23 15.86
CA ARG A 17 -2.12 -4.17 15.76
C ARG A 17 -0.84 -4.74 15.20
N HIS A 18 -0.49 -4.34 13.98
CA HIS A 18 0.71 -4.82 13.31
C HIS A 18 1.26 -3.74 12.37
N ASP A 19 2.57 -3.69 12.24
CA ASP A 19 3.25 -2.92 11.20
C ASP A 19 3.65 -3.87 10.07
N ILE A 20 3.08 -3.68 8.89
CA ILE A 20 3.28 -4.58 7.75
C ILE A 20 4.71 -4.58 7.19
N THR A 21 5.58 -3.68 7.66
CA THR A 21 7.02 -3.74 7.35
C THR A 21 7.69 -4.96 7.97
N PHE A 22 7.03 -5.62 8.93
CA PHE A 22 7.41 -6.90 9.49
C PHE A 22 6.53 -8.03 8.96
N PRO A 23 7.08 -9.25 8.85
CA PRO A 23 6.27 -10.41 8.44
C PRO A 23 5.07 -10.62 9.34
N TYR A 24 3.93 -10.96 8.73
CA TYR A 24 2.70 -11.29 9.42
C TYR A 24 2.27 -12.73 9.09
N SER A 25 1.68 -13.40 10.07
CA SER A 25 1.13 -14.75 9.90
C SER A 25 -0.36 -14.75 10.21
N ALA A 26 -1.15 -15.16 9.24
CA ALA A 26 -2.59 -15.35 9.34
C ALA A 26 -3.00 -16.44 8.36
N GLU A 27 -4.19 -17.01 8.54
CA GLU A 27 -4.84 -17.89 7.57
C GLU A 27 -6.01 -17.13 6.95
N VAL A 28 -5.87 -16.75 5.68
CA VAL A 28 -6.84 -15.92 4.95
C VAL A 28 -6.94 -16.34 3.49
N ASP A 29 -8.10 -16.12 2.87
CA ASP A 29 -8.36 -16.39 1.46
C ASP A 29 -8.16 -15.15 0.58
N GLU A 30 -8.31 -13.95 1.16
CA GLU A 30 -8.17 -12.68 0.45
C GLU A 30 -7.42 -11.65 1.29
N ILE A 31 -6.60 -10.84 0.64
CA ILE A 31 -5.82 -9.76 1.24
C ILE A 31 -6.11 -8.47 0.50
N TYR A 32 -6.46 -7.42 1.22
CA TYR A 32 -6.61 -6.06 0.70
C TYR A 32 -5.51 -5.19 1.31
N ASN A 33 -4.37 -5.07 0.61
CA ASN A 33 -3.27 -4.23 1.09
C ASN A 33 -3.49 -2.76 0.72
N LEU A 34 -4.05 -2.03 1.67
CA LEU A 34 -4.30 -0.59 1.57
C LEU A 34 -3.31 0.23 2.44
N ALA A 35 -2.33 -0.42 3.02
CA ALA A 35 -1.44 0.18 4.00
C ALA A 35 -0.38 1.05 3.32
N CYS A 36 -0.55 2.35 3.41
CA CYS A 36 0.47 3.38 3.15
C CYS A 36 -0.08 4.74 3.57
N PRO A 37 0.74 5.66 4.12
CA PRO A 37 0.37 7.06 4.18
C PRO A 37 0.10 7.59 2.77
N ALA A 38 -1.10 8.13 2.52
CA ALA A 38 -1.53 8.54 1.17
C ALA A 38 -1.69 10.06 1.03
N SER A 39 -1.51 10.82 2.12
CA SER A 39 -1.53 12.29 2.09
C SER A 39 -0.10 12.85 2.03
N PRO A 40 0.17 13.87 1.17
CA PRO A 40 1.49 14.51 1.09
C PRO A 40 2.07 14.93 2.44
N ILE A 41 1.26 15.50 3.31
CA ILE A 41 1.69 15.90 4.67
C ILE A 41 2.18 14.70 5.47
N HIS A 42 1.52 13.54 5.35
CA HIS A 42 1.87 12.35 6.12
C HIS A 42 3.06 11.61 5.53
N TYR A 43 3.08 11.37 4.21
CA TYR A 43 4.16 10.58 3.61
C TYR A 43 5.47 11.35 3.48
N GLN A 44 5.43 12.69 3.44
CA GLN A 44 6.64 13.52 3.45
C GLN A 44 7.23 13.70 4.86
N TYR A 45 6.38 13.60 5.90
CA TYR A 45 6.83 13.70 7.29
C TYR A 45 7.82 12.58 7.65
N ASP A 46 7.55 11.35 7.22
CA ASP A 46 8.45 10.21 7.38
C ASP A 46 8.58 9.44 6.06
N ALA A 47 9.46 9.96 5.20
CA ALA A 47 9.71 9.39 3.88
C ALA A 47 10.29 7.97 3.94
N ILE A 48 11.10 7.68 4.97
CA ILE A 48 11.71 6.36 5.16
C ILE A 48 10.64 5.33 5.53
N GLN A 49 9.78 5.66 6.49
CA GLN A 49 8.69 4.77 6.87
C GLN A 49 7.68 4.59 5.72
N THR A 50 7.44 5.64 4.94
CA THR A 50 6.57 5.57 3.77
C THR A 50 7.08 4.56 2.74
N ILE A 51 8.34 4.65 2.35
CA ILE A 51 8.92 3.71 1.38
C ILE A 51 9.00 2.29 1.95
N LYS A 52 9.34 2.13 3.23
CA LYS A 52 9.32 0.82 3.89
C LYS A 52 7.92 0.19 3.87
N THR A 53 6.91 0.95 4.22
CA THR A 53 5.53 0.47 4.23
C THR A 53 5.08 0.05 2.82
N SER A 54 5.40 0.85 1.81
CA SER A 54 5.05 0.54 0.43
C SER A 54 5.79 -0.69 -0.11
N VAL A 55 7.11 -0.74 0.05
CA VAL A 55 7.95 -1.79 -0.54
C VAL A 55 7.96 -3.07 0.32
N MET A 56 8.41 -2.98 1.58
CA MET A 56 8.49 -4.16 2.45
C MET A 56 7.11 -4.68 2.81
N GLY A 57 6.14 -3.78 3.02
CA GLY A 57 4.75 -4.17 3.25
C GLY A 57 4.18 -4.96 2.08
N ALA A 58 4.40 -4.50 0.85
CA ALA A 58 3.97 -5.24 -0.34
C ALA A 58 4.68 -6.60 -0.45
N ILE A 59 6.00 -6.67 -0.23
CA ILE A 59 6.76 -7.93 -0.24
C ILE A 59 6.20 -8.92 0.79
N ASN A 60 5.93 -8.47 2.02
CA ASN A 60 5.39 -9.31 3.08
C ASN A 60 3.99 -9.82 2.75
N MET A 61 3.12 -8.94 2.24
CA MET A 61 1.74 -9.32 1.89
C MET A 61 1.69 -10.23 0.65
N LEU A 62 2.52 -9.99 -0.36
CA LEU A 62 2.65 -10.88 -1.51
C LEU A 62 3.22 -12.26 -1.11
N GLY A 63 4.19 -12.27 -0.19
CA GLY A 63 4.73 -13.51 0.38
C GLY A 63 3.67 -14.30 1.14
N LEU A 64 2.85 -13.64 1.94
CA LEU A 64 1.71 -14.24 2.64
C LEU A 64 0.68 -14.79 1.65
N ALA A 65 0.28 -13.99 0.66
CA ALA A 65 -0.67 -14.40 -0.38
C ALA A 65 -0.19 -15.64 -1.13
N ARG A 66 1.10 -15.67 -1.51
CA ARG A 66 1.70 -16.83 -2.18
C ARG A 66 1.69 -18.08 -1.30
N ARG A 67 2.06 -17.94 -0.03
CA ARG A 67 2.09 -19.06 0.93
C ARG A 67 0.71 -19.69 1.10
N LEU A 68 -0.34 -18.87 1.15
CA LEU A 68 -1.72 -19.31 1.41
C LEU A 68 -2.49 -19.61 0.12
N ASN A 69 -1.94 -19.31 -1.06
CA ASN A 69 -2.69 -19.29 -2.32
C ASN A 69 -3.90 -18.33 -2.27
N ALA A 70 -3.77 -17.24 -1.51
CA ALA A 70 -4.79 -16.23 -1.33
C ALA A 70 -4.80 -15.21 -2.48
N LYS A 71 -5.97 -14.65 -2.77
CA LYS A 71 -6.08 -13.51 -3.68
C LYS A 71 -5.58 -12.25 -2.98
N ILE A 72 -4.92 -11.35 -3.71
CA ILE A 72 -4.47 -10.07 -3.18
C ILE A 72 -4.88 -8.91 -4.07
N LEU A 73 -5.40 -7.85 -3.44
CA LEU A 73 -5.55 -6.53 -4.03
C LEU A 73 -4.47 -5.63 -3.43
N GLN A 74 -3.60 -5.09 -4.28
CA GLN A 74 -2.58 -4.12 -3.91
C GLN A 74 -3.00 -2.73 -4.33
N ALA A 75 -3.20 -1.81 -3.38
CA ALA A 75 -3.50 -0.42 -3.70
C ALA A 75 -2.27 0.30 -4.25
N SER A 76 -2.31 0.66 -5.52
CA SER A 76 -1.35 1.53 -6.18
C SER A 76 -1.88 2.97 -6.23
N THR A 77 -1.42 3.78 -7.16
CA THR A 77 -1.84 5.16 -7.37
C THR A 77 -1.60 5.58 -8.81
N SER A 78 -2.37 6.54 -9.32
CA SER A 78 -2.08 7.17 -10.62
C SER A 78 -0.78 7.98 -10.61
N GLU A 79 -0.26 8.34 -9.45
CA GLU A 79 1.01 9.07 -9.31
C GLU A 79 2.23 8.26 -9.75
N VAL A 80 2.08 6.94 -9.95
CA VAL A 80 3.11 6.11 -10.61
C VAL A 80 3.43 6.56 -12.04
N TYR A 81 2.54 7.33 -12.67
CA TYR A 81 2.76 7.94 -13.97
C TYR A 81 3.45 9.31 -13.91
N GLY A 82 3.65 9.87 -12.71
CA GLY A 82 4.29 11.17 -12.50
C GLY A 82 3.42 12.34 -12.97
N ASP A 83 3.98 13.20 -13.82
CA ASP A 83 3.29 14.30 -14.51
C ASP A 83 2.94 13.85 -15.94
N PRO A 84 1.78 13.17 -16.12
CA PRO A 84 1.51 12.44 -17.34
C PRO A 84 1.18 13.36 -18.53
N GLU A 85 1.75 13.04 -19.68
CA GLU A 85 1.44 13.71 -20.95
C GLU A 85 0.30 13.04 -21.71
N VAL A 86 -0.15 11.85 -21.25
CA VAL A 86 -1.21 11.04 -21.87
C VAL A 86 -2.39 10.92 -20.91
N HIS A 87 -3.60 11.26 -21.40
CA HIS A 87 -4.84 11.20 -20.64
C HIS A 87 -5.98 10.59 -21.48
N PRO A 88 -6.73 9.60 -20.94
CA PRO A 88 -6.46 8.83 -19.73
C PRO A 88 -5.19 7.96 -19.90
N GLN A 89 -4.51 7.62 -18.81
CA GLN A 89 -3.30 6.82 -18.84
C GLN A 89 -3.64 5.35 -19.06
N PRO A 90 -3.26 4.75 -20.21
CA PRO A 90 -3.37 3.30 -20.41
C PRO A 90 -2.23 2.57 -19.70
N GLU A 91 -2.41 1.28 -19.41
CA GLU A 91 -1.39 0.46 -18.75
C GLU A 91 -0.07 0.36 -19.55
N SER A 92 -0.12 0.57 -20.86
CA SER A 92 1.07 0.61 -21.72
C SER A 92 1.88 1.90 -21.60
N TYR A 93 1.36 2.94 -20.94
CA TYR A 93 2.05 4.19 -20.75
C TYR A 93 3.05 4.10 -19.59
N TRP A 94 4.30 4.41 -19.84
CA TRP A 94 5.37 4.30 -18.83
C TRP A 94 5.47 5.50 -17.88
N GLY A 95 4.77 6.58 -18.20
CA GLY A 95 4.74 7.79 -17.40
C GLY A 95 5.85 8.79 -17.71
N ASN A 96 5.79 9.91 -16.99
CA ASN A 96 6.78 10.99 -16.99
C ASN A 96 7.11 11.32 -15.53
N VAL A 97 8.08 10.59 -14.96
CA VAL A 97 8.34 10.54 -13.51
C VAL A 97 9.64 11.26 -13.15
N ASN A 98 9.61 12.03 -12.07
CA ASN A 98 10.81 12.53 -11.40
C ASN A 98 11.17 11.62 -10.21
N PRO A 99 12.11 10.66 -10.35
CA PRO A 99 12.42 9.68 -9.31
C PRO A 99 13.16 10.27 -8.10
N ILE A 100 13.62 11.52 -8.18
CA ILE A 100 14.33 12.23 -7.10
C ILE A 100 13.55 13.41 -6.54
N GLY A 101 12.28 13.57 -6.92
CA GLY A 101 11.42 14.63 -6.42
C GLY A 101 11.02 14.43 -4.96
N ILE A 102 10.49 15.50 -4.35
CA ILE A 102 10.04 15.49 -2.94
C ILE A 102 8.96 14.44 -2.64
N ARG A 103 8.23 13.99 -3.65
CA ARG A 103 7.17 12.97 -3.55
C ARG A 103 7.65 11.55 -3.85
N SER A 104 8.90 11.39 -4.31
CA SER A 104 9.42 10.12 -4.81
C SER A 104 9.36 8.98 -3.78
N CYS A 105 9.42 9.28 -2.47
CA CYS A 105 9.24 8.27 -1.43
C CYS A 105 7.88 7.55 -1.51
N TYR A 106 6.84 8.25 -1.94
CA TYR A 106 5.51 7.67 -2.17
C TYR A 106 5.39 7.10 -3.58
N ASP A 107 5.71 7.90 -4.59
CA ASP A 107 5.52 7.56 -6.00
C ASP A 107 6.34 6.32 -6.40
N GLU A 108 7.63 6.29 -6.09
CA GLU A 108 8.50 5.14 -6.35
C GLU A 108 8.21 3.95 -5.43
N GLY A 109 7.79 4.22 -4.19
CA GLY A 109 7.40 3.16 -3.26
C GLY A 109 6.14 2.41 -3.70
N LYS A 110 5.24 3.07 -4.42
CA LYS A 110 4.00 2.48 -4.98
C LYS A 110 4.21 1.83 -6.35
N ARG A 111 5.20 2.26 -7.09
CA ARG A 111 5.59 1.79 -8.41
C ARG A 111 6.34 0.47 -8.38
#